data_f214fccc131f5cc7b4016a94c6b8c122
#
_entry.id   f214fccc131f5cc7b4016a94c6b8c122
#
_cell.length_a   1.000
_cell.length_b   1.000
_cell.length_c   1.000
_cell.angle_alpha   90.00
_cell.angle_beta   90.00
_cell.angle_gamma   90.00
#
_symmetry.space_group_name_H-M   'P 1'
#
loop_
_entity.id
_entity.type
_entity.pdbx_description
1 polymer ?
#
loop_
_entity_poly.entity_id
_entity_poly.type
_entity_poly.pdbx_seq_one_letter_code
_entity_poly.pdbx_strand_id
1 'polypeptide(L)'
;MRYRIFIITALVFSLNILQAIGQNRSFVYPVMPDSLKSVEQRLNYLGLHYWDNFDFKDTLQLSNANISEQGFVNFIDLIPHFTPTTAEQSVHIFASKAFGNQKSKDKFESLIEHYLGNPKSPMRNDKVYLLFLNEMEKSTGFDETEKERIAFKIKTRNKNLPGDNALDFVFTDKNGNQHQLSDYKDRKVILYFYDPDCDNCHRISAWLDKQTIPADYTFLSIYADTRISDSYSLEAMPTIYLLDKGNKVILKDCSPEVLMQVIN
;
A
#
# COMPACT_ATOMS: atom_id res chain seq x y z
N MET A 1 60.72 18.61 -4.45
CA MET A 1 59.78 18.24 -3.36
C MET A 1 58.50 19.13 -3.31
N ARG A 2 58.54 20.36 -3.78
CA ARG A 2 57.36 21.28 -3.77
C ARG A 2 56.27 20.97 -4.80
N TYR A 3 56.59 20.38 -5.96
CA TYR A 3 55.59 20.07 -7.00
C TYR A 3 54.70 18.84 -6.69
N ARG A 4 55.14 17.91 -5.85
CA ARG A 4 54.32 16.74 -5.47
C ARG A 4 53.21 17.07 -4.46
N ILE A 5 53.40 18.10 -3.64
CA ILE A 5 52.41 18.53 -2.64
C ILE A 5 51.25 19.28 -3.33
N PHE A 6 51.50 20.05 -4.38
CA PHE A 6 50.48 20.78 -5.11
C PHE A 6 49.52 19.88 -5.92
N ILE A 7 50.04 18.76 -6.46
CA ILE A 7 49.22 17.79 -7.22
C ILE A 7 48.34 16.99 -6.26
N ILE A 8 48.81 16.62 -5.08
CA ILE A 8 48.03 15.89 -4.08
C ILE A 8 46.88 16.76 -3.49
N THR A 9 47.16 18.04 -3.22
CA THR A 9 46.14 18.98 -2.74
C THR A 9 45.07 19.29 -3.80
N ALA A 10 45.44 19.40 -5.08
CA ALA A 10 44.47 19.57 -6.18
C ALA A 10 43.60 18.33 -6.39
N LEU A 11 44.18 17.11 -6.26
CA LEU A 11 43.42 15.86 -6.37
C LEU A 11 42.46 15.66 -5.19
N VAL A 12 42.87 15.99 -3.97
CA VAL A 12 41.99 15.89 -2.78
C VAL A 12 40.85 16.93 -2.83
N PHE A 13 41.13 18.13 -3.37
CA PHE A 13 40.08 19.15 -3.55
C PHE A 13 39.08 18.78 -4.64
N SER A 14 39.52 18.15 -5.73
CA SER A 14 38.63 17.66 -6.79
C SER A 14 37.81 16.47 -6.37
N LEU A 15 38.32 15.55 -5.51
CA LEU A 15 37.56 14.46 -4.94
C LEU A 15 36.45 14.97 -3.98
N ASN A 16 36.73 16.01 -3.18
CA ASN A 16 35.73 16.58 -2.27
C ASN A 16 34.63 17.35 -3.03
N ILE A 17 34.93 17.95 -4.17
CA ILE A 17 33.91 18.62 -5.01
C ILE A 17 33.01 17.59 -5.70
N LEU A 18 33.54 16.43 -6.14
CA LEU A 18 32.72 15.36 -6.70
C LEU A 18 31.82 14.70 -5.64
N GLN A 19 32.28 14.57 -4.39
CA GLN A 19 31.44 14.07 -3.29
C GLN A 19 30.37 15.07 -2.86
N ALA A 20 30.64 16.38 -2.92
CA ALA A 20 29.67 17.43 -2.59
C ALA A 20 28.55 17.56 -3.64
N ILE A 21 28.79 17.18 -4.90
CA ILE A 21 27.78 17.21 -5.98
C ILE A 21 26.85 15.96 -5.90
N GLY A 22 27.28 14.88 -5.22
CA GLY A 22 26.52 13.65 -5.06
C GLY A 22 25.59 13.60 -3.83
N GLN A 23 25.71 14.52 -2.90
CA GLN A 23 25.07 14.41 -1.59
C GLN A 23 24.02 15.51 -1.31
N ASN A 24 22.98 15.70 -2.07
CA ASN A 24 21.74 16.28 -1.57
C ASN A 24 20.71 16.59 -2.68
N ARG A 25 20.42 15.63 -3.53
CA ARG A 25 19.24 15.78 -4.38
C ARG A 25 18.08 15.09 -3.66
N SER A 26 17.14 15.88 -3.17
CA SER A 26 15.83 15.42 -2.67
C SER A 26 14.78 15.57 -3.76
N PHE A 27 13.65 14.89 -3.59
CA PHE A 27 12.50 15.07 -4.46
C PHE A 27 12.04 16.53 -4.45
N VAL A 28 11.76 17.10 -5.63
CA VAL A 28 11.37 18.50 -5.81
C VAL A 28 9.85 18.59 -5.98
N TYR A 29 9.16 19.10 -4.97
CA TYR A 29 7.72 19.31 -5.01
C TYR A 29 7.33 20.47 -5.93
N PRO A 30 6.08 20.48 -6.47
CA PRO A 30 5.58 21.62 -7.22
C PRO A 30 5.45 22.85 -6.32
N VAL A 31 5.68 24.03 -6.92
CA VAL A 31 5.48 25.30 -6.23
C VAL A 31 3.98 25.58 -6.12
N MET A 32 3.51 25.77 -4.90
CA MET A 32 2.09 26.02 -4.64
C MET A 32 1.72 27.46 -4.98
N PRO A 33 0.74 27.71 -5.87
CA PRO A 33 0.26 29.06 -6.17
C PRO A 33 -0.38 29.74 -4.95
N ASP A 34 -0.03 31.01 -4.71
CA ASP A 34 -0.57 31.81 -3.61
C ASP A 34 -2.09 32.06 -3.71
N SER A 35 -2.66 31.92 -4.92
CA SER A 35 -4.10 32.02 -5.17
C SER A 35 -4.93 30.92 -4.53
N LEU A 36 -4.35 29.76 -4.25
CA LEU A 36 -5.03 28.61 -3.65
C LEU A 36 -5.15 28.79 -2.13
N LYS A 37 -6.36 29.03 -1.65
CA LYS A 37 -6.60 29.40 -0.25
C LYS A 37 -7.13 28.26 0.61
N SER A 38 -7.93 27.33 0.04
CA SER A 38 -8.46 26.20 0.79
C SER A 38 -7.49 25.00 0.77
N VAL A 39 -7.58 24.18 1.82
CA VAL A 39 -6.80 22.92 1.92
C VAL A 39 -7.13 22.01 0.73
N GLU A 40 -8.41 21.90 0.38
CA GLU A 40 -8.86 21.08 -0.75
C GLU A 40 -8.26 21.54 -2.08
N GLN A 41 -8.29 22.84 -2.38
CA GLN A 41 -7.66 23.39 -3.60
C GLN A 41 -6.17 23.07 -3.66
N ARG A 42 -5.47 23.18 -2.52
CA ARG A 42 -4.04 22.90 -2.43
C ARG A 42 -3.73 21.40 -2.59
N LEU A 43 -4.54 20.52 -1.99
CA LEU A 43 -4.41 19.07 -2.15
C LEU A 43 -4.68 18.64 -3.60
N ASN A 44 -5.73 19.19 -4.23
CA ASN A 44 -6.04 18.91 -5.62
C ASN A 44 -4.91 19.36 -6.54
N TYR A 45 -4.40 20.56 -6.34
CA TYR A 45 -3.25 21.06 -7.11
C TYR A 45 -2.02 20.18 -6.90
N LEU A 46 -1.68 19.87 -5.65
CA LEU A 46 -0.55 19.00 -5.32
C LEU A 46 -0.66 17.64 -5.99
N GLY A 47 -1.82 16.99 -5.94
CA GLY A 47 -2.04 15.69 -6.58
C GLY A 47 -1.80 15.73 -8.10
N LEU A 48 -2.34 16.74 -8.77
CA LEU A 48 -2.24 16.85 -10.23
C LEU A 48 -0.85 17.27 -10.72
N HIS A 49 -0.07 18.00 -9.91
CA HIS A 49 1.23 18.55 -10.27
C HIS A 49 2.41 17.87 -9.56
N TYR A 50 2.15 16.84 -8.76
CA TYR A 50 3.15 16.21 -7.88
C TYR A 50 4.44 15.84 -8.64
N TRP A 51 4.30 15.27 -9.83
CA TRP A 51 5.39 14.72 -10.63
C TRP A 51 5.92 15.67 -11.72
N ASP A 52 5.56 16.96 -11.72
CA ASP A 52 5.95 17.90 -12.79
C ASP A 52 7.46 18.17 -12.81
N ASN A 53 8.13 18.11 -11.67
CA ASN A 53 9.57 18.35 -11.55
C ASN A 53 10.41 17.05 -11.59
N PHE A 54 9.80 15.88 -11.86
CA PHE A 54 10.49 14.60 -11.96
C PHE A 54 10.61 14.15 -13.42
N ASP A 55 11.84 13.92 -13.87
CA ASP A 55 12.08 13.36 -15.22
C ASP A 55 12.17 11.83 -15.15
N PHE A 56 11.12 11.14 -15.61
CA PHE A 56 11.03 9.68 -15.66
C PHE A 56 12.04 9.03 -16.63
N LYS A 57 12.78 9.82 -17.43
CA LYS A 57 13.86 9.34 -18.32
C LYS A 57 15.25 9.56 -17.72
N ASP A 58 15.37 10.40 -16.69
CA ASP A 58 16.64 10.67 -16.03
C ASP A 58 17.04 9.50 -15.11
N THR A 59 18.02 8.72 -15.56
CA THR A 59 18.51 7.55 -14.81
C THR A 59 19.16 7.90 -13.48
N LEU A 60 19.68 9.12 -13.31
CA LEU A 60 20.25 9.58 -12.04
C LEU A 60 19.14 9.86 -11.02
N GLN A 61 18.02 10.45 -11.44
CA GLN A 61 16.85 10.62 -10.57
C GLN A 61 16.22 9.27 -10.22
N LEU A 62 16.06 8.37 -11.20
CA LEU A 62 15.50 7.03 -10.99
C LEU A 62 16.32 6.18 -10.03
N SER A 63 17.65 6.24 -10.11
CA SER A 63 18.54 5.44 -9.26
C SER A 63 18.74 6.01 -7.85
N ASN A 64 18.44 7.30 -7.63
CA ASN A 64 18.57 7.94 -6.33
C ASN A 64 17.32 7.72 -5.48
N ALA A 65 17.43 6.89 -4.43
CA ALA A 65 16.31 6.57 -3.53
C ALA A 65 15.73 7.81 -2.83
N ASN A 66 16.54 8.83 -2.51
CA ASN A 66 16.05 10.08 -1.90
C ASN A 66 15.20 10.92 -2.87
N ILE A 67 15.21 10.60 -4.16
CA ILE A 67 14.38 11.27 -5.17
C ILE A 67 13.22 10.37 -5.58
N SER A 68 13.51 9.22 -6.20
CA SER A 68 12.49 8.37 -6.79
C SER A 68 11.65 7.63 -5.75
N GLU A 69 12.30 6.97 -4.79
CA GLU A 69 11.61 6.15 -3.79
C GLU A 69 10.95 7.03 -2.72
N GLN A 70 11.68 8.01 -2.17
CA GLN A 70 11.09 8.93 -1.20
C GLN A 70 9.95 9.76 -1.81
N GLY A 71 10.10 10.20 -3.07
CA GLY A 71 9.02 10.87 -3.80
C GLY A 71 7.80 9.97 -3.96
N PHE A 72 8.00 8.70 -4.30
CA PHE A 72 6.92 7.72 -4.43
C PHE A 72 6.24 7.43 -3.09
N VAL A 73 7.00 7.21 -2.02
CA VAL A 73 6.45 6.96 -0.67
C VAL A 73 5.58 8.13 -0.21
N ASN A 74 6.07 9.36 -0.36
CA ASN A 74 5.30 10.55 0.00
C ASN A 74 4.05 10.73 -0.89
N PHE A 75 4.12 10.33 -2.16
CA PHE A 75 2.98 10.39 -3.07
C PHE A 75 1.87 9.44 -2.65
N ILE A 76 2.18 8.16 -2.39
CA ILE A 76 1.17 7.18 -1.98
C ILE A 76 0.56 7.48 -0.60
N ASP A 77 1.30 8.13 0.30
CA ASP A 77 0.81 8.61 1.59
C ASP A 77 -0.21 9.75 1.45
N LEU A 78 -0.07 10.58 0.41
CA LEU A 78 -0.98 11.69 0.13
C LEU A 78 -2.29 11.25 -0.54
N ILE A 79 -2.28 10.19 -1.35
CA ILE A 79 -3.45 9.77 -2.15
C ILE A 79 -4.73 9.59 -1.32
N PRO A 80 -4.73 9.00 -0.11
CA PRO A 80 -5.93 8.87 0.71
C PRO A 80 -6.57 10.20 1.17
N HIS A 81 -5.83 11.31 1.08
CA HIS A 81 -6.28 12.65 1.45
C HIS A 81 -6.84 13.44 0.27
N PHE A 82 -6.73 12.93 -0.95
CA PHE A 82 -7.30 13.55 -2.15
C PHE A 82 -8.78 13.21 -2.28
N THR A 83 -9.51 14.03 -3.06
CA THR A 83 -10.83 13.62 -3.53
C THR A 83 -10.69 12.37 -4.43
N PRO A 84 -11.72 11.50 -4.54
CA PRO A 84 -11.65 10.33 -5.42
C PRO A 84 -11.20 10.68 -6.84
N THR A 85 -11.75 11.73 -7.42
CA THR A 85 -11.38 12.22 -8.77
C THR A 85 -9.92 12.64 -8.84
N THR A 86 -9.42 13.39 -7.85
CA THR A 86 -8.02 13.82 -7.82
C THR A 86 -7.09 12.63 -7.64
N ALA A 87 -7.45 11.64 -6.81
CA ALA A 87 -6.69 10.42 -6.62
C ALA A 87 -6.53 9.64 -7.94
N GLU A 88 -7.64 9.40 -8.65
CA GLU A 88 -7.62 8.74 -9.96
C GLU A 88 -6.78 9.51 -10.99
N GLN A 89 -6.98 10.81 -11.12
CA GLN A 89 -6.24 11.65 -12.05
C GLN A 89 -4.76 11.73 -11.73
N SER A 90 -4.38 11.84 -10.46
CA SER A 90 -2.98 11.92 -10.04
C SER A 90 -2.23 10.62 -10.35
N VAL A 91 -2.84 9.46 -10.12
CA VAL A 91 -2.27 8.14 -10.46
C VAL A 91 -2.21 7.95 -11.98
N HIS A 92 -3.23 8.41 -12.73
CA HIS A 92 -3.21 8.39 -14.19
C HIS A 92 -2.06 9.24 -14.77
N ILE A 93 -1.86 10.46 -14.27
CA ILE A 93 -0.74 11.34 -14.68
C ILE A 93 0.61 10.67 -14.38
N PHE A 94 0.77 10.12 -13.19
CA PHE A 94 1.95 9.35 -12.83
C PHE A 94 2.19 8.17 -13.79
N ALA A 95 1.19 7.32 -13.97
CA ALA A 95 1.27 6.09 -14.78
C ALA A 95 1.63 6.38 -16.25
N SER A 96 1.03 7.43 -16.83
CA SER A 96 1.30 7.86 -18.21
C SER A 96 2.77 8.24 -18.43
N LYS A 97 3.43 8.78 -17.41
CA LYS A 97 4.85 9.16 -17.44
C LYS A 97 5.76 7.97 -17.06
N ALA A 98 5.42 7.26 -15.98
CA ALA A 98 6.25 6.20 -15.40
C ALA A 98 6.35 4.95 -16.29
N PHE A 99 5.25 4.54 -16.93
CA PHE A 99 5.20 3.30 -17.71
C PHE A 99 5.54 3.48 -19.19
N GLY A 100 5.86 4.70 -19.63
CA GLY A 100 6.31 4.99 -20.99
C GLY A 100 7.80 4.70 -21.26
N ASN A 101 8.59 4.33 -20.25
CA ASN A 101 10.00 4.02 -20.34
C ASN A 101 10.33 2.78 -19.50
N GLN A 102 11.05 1.79 -20.05
CA GLN A 102 11.30 0.50 -19.40
C GLN A 102 11.98 0.65 -18.03
N LYS A 103 13.04 1.47 -17.91
CA LYS A 103 13.74 1.64 -16.62
C LYS A 103 12.86 2.27 -15.55
N SER A 104 12.03 3.24 -15.94
CA SER A 104 11.06 3.87 -15.05
C SER A 104 9.96 2.88 -14.66
N LYS A 105 9.41 2.13 -15.63
CA LYS A 105 8.45 1.07 -15.37
C LYS A 105 8.98 0.08 -14.34
N ASP A 106 10.16 -0.50 -14.57
CA ASP A 106 10.76 -1.51 -13.69
C ASP A 106 10.95 -0.96 -12.26
N LYS A 107 11.45 0.28 -12.14
CA LYS A 107 11.63 0.93 -10.84
C LYS A 107 10.31 1.13 -10.11
N PHE A 108 9.31 1.73 -10.75
CA PHE A 108 8.07 2.07 -10.08
C PHE A 108 7.14 0.87 -9.90
N GLU A 109 7.13 -0.10 -10.79
CA GLU A 109 6.45 -1.38 -10.57
C GLU A 109 6.98 -2.07 -9.30
N SER A 110 8.32 -2.12 -9.15
CA SER A 110 8.95 -2.66 -7.94
C SER A 110 8.55 -1.90 -6.68
N LEU A 111 8.46 -0.57 -6.71
CA LEU A 111 8.03 0.23 -5.57
C LEU A 111 6.53 0.05 -5.25
N ILE A 112 5.68 0.00 -6.28
CA ILE A 112 4.24 -0.28 -6.12
C ILE A 112 4.04 -1.63 -5.41
N GLU A 113 4.72 -2.69 -5.88
CA GLU A 113 4.65 -4.00 -5.26
C GLU A 113 5.21 -4.01 -3.84
N HIS A 114 6.34 -3.35 -3.61
CA HIS A 114 6.99 -3.31 -2.30
C HIS A 114 6.14 -2.61 -1.24
N TYR A 115 5.58 -1.45 -1.57
CA TYR A 115 4.86 -0.61 -0.59
C TYR A 115 3.37 -0.91 -0.52
N LEU A 116 2.72 -1.21 -1.64
CA LEU A 116 1.26 -1.38 -1.70
C LEU A 116 0.84 -2.85 -1.85
N GLY A 117 1.61 -3.65 -2.60
CA GLY A 117 1.31 -5.05 -2.89
C GLY A 117 1.74 -6.02 -1.78
N ASN A 118 2.84 -5.75 -1.09
CA ASN A 118 3.38 -6.62 -0.05
C ASN A 118 2.47 -6.67 1.19
N PRO A 119 1.96 -7.86 1.58
CA PRO A 119 1.07 -7.98 2.74
C PRO A 119 1.72 -7.58 4.08
N LYS A 120 3.05 -7.52 4.16
CA LYS A 120 3.80 -7.10 5.35
C LYS A 120 4.17 -5.61 5.34
N SER A 121 3.80 -4.87 4.31
CA SER A 121 4.11 -3.44 4.23
C SER A 121 3.24 -2.63 5.20
N PRO A 122 3.82 -1.76 6.02
CA PRO A 122 3.05 -0.85 6.86
C PRO A 122 2.27 0.21 6.06
N MET A 123 2.62 0.40 4.78
CA MET A 123 1.95 1.34 3.86
C MET A 123 0.92 0.64 2.96
N ARG A 124 0.64 -0.64 3.20
CA ARG A 124 -0.35 -1.38 2.42
C ARG A 124 -1.71 -0.67 2.46
N ASN A 125 -2.24 -0.41 1.28
CA ASN A 125 -3.56 0.18 1.10
C ASN A 125 -4.17 -0.36 -0.21
N ASP A 126 -5.08 -1.32 -0.09
CA ASP A 126 -5.67 -1.99 -1.25
C ASP A 126 -6.42 -1.01 -2.18
N LYS A 127 -7.07 0.05 -1.65
CA LYS A 127 -7.74 1.06 -2.48
C LYS A 127 -6.74 1.84 -3.33
N VAL A 128 -5.63 2.28 -2.72
CA VAL A 128 -4.55 2.96 -3.45
C VAL A 128 -3.89 2.01 -4.44
N TYR A 129 -3.61 0.78 -4.02
CA TYR A 129 -3.01 -0.23 -4.90
C TYR A 129 -3.85 -0.50 -6.15
N LEU A 130 -5.16 -0.61 -6.00
CA LEU A 130 -6.09 -0.80 -7.11
C LEU A 130 -6.06 0.35 -8.12
N LEU A 131 -5.85 1.60 -7.69
CA LEU A 131 -5.67 2.72 -8.63
C LEU A 131 -4.46 2.48 -9.54
N PHE A 132 -3.33 2.06 -8.97
CA PHE A 132 -2.13 1.75 -9.77
C PHE A 132 -2.32 0.53 -10.66
N LEU A 133 -2.88 -0.57 -10.13
CA LEU A 133 -3.13 -1.79 -10.92
C LEU A 133 -4.04 -1.51 -12.13
N ASN A 134 -5.10 -0.71 -11.95
CA ASN A 134 -5.99 -0.34 -13.05
C ASN A 134 -5.28 0.48 -14.14
N GLU A 135 -4.33 1.34 -13.78
CA GLU A 135 -3.55 2.08 -14.76
C GLU A 135 -2.47 1.20 -15.42
N MET A 136 -1.89 0.25 -14.69
CA MET A 136 -0.96 -0.74 -15.26
C MET A 136 -1.67 -1.63 -16.29
N GLU A 137 -2.89 -2.11 -16.02
CA GLU A 137 -3.69 -2.94 -16.93
C GLU A 137 -3.99 -2.21 -18.23
N LYS A 138 -4.31 -0.92 -18.19
CA LYS A 138 -4.58 -0.09 -19.37
C LYS A 138 -3.33 0.31 -20.16
N SER A 139 -2.18 0.29 -19.52
CA SER A 139 -0.93 0.79 -20.10
C SER A 139 -0.42 -0.13 -21.21
N THR A 140 0.10 0.48 -22.28
CA THR A 140 0.83 -0.24 -23.35
C THR A 140 2.25 -0.64 -22.95
N GLY A 141 2.73 -0.19 -21.80
CA GLY A 141 4.03 -0.56 -21.25
C GLY A 141 4.08 -1.98 -20.66
N PHE A 142 2.93 -2.65 -20.51
CA PHE A 142 2.81 -4.03 -20.01
C PHE A 142 2.36 -4.97 -21.12
N ASP A 143 3.01 -6.14 -21.22
CA ASP A 143 2.62 -7.19 -22.15
C ASP A 143 1.37 -7.96 -21.67
N GLU A 144 0.82 -8.85 -22.52
CA GLU A 144 -0.40 -9.59 -22.19
C GLU A 144 -0.23 -10.51 -20.97
N THR A 145 0.94 -11.13 -20.81
CA THR A 145 1.22 -12.00 -19.64
C THR A 145 1.30 -11.19 -18.35
N GLU A 146 1.89 -10.00 -18.39
CA GLU A 146 1.91 -9.05 -17.27
C GLU A 146 0.49 -8.58 -16.94
N LYS A 147 -0.33 -8.25 -17.96
CA LYS A 147 -1.73 -7.83 -17.78
C LYS A 147 -2.61 -8.92 -17.19
N GLU A 148 -2.44 -10.19 -17.59
CA GLU A 148 -3.16 -11.31 -16.96
C GLU A 148 -2.85 -11.40 -15.45
N ARG A 149 -1.59 -11.24 -15.06
CA ARG A 149 -1.20 -11.20 -13.64
C ARG A 149 -1.77 -9.99 -12.91
N ILE A 150 -1.79 -8.83 -13.55
CA ILE A 150 -2.38 -7.61 -13.00
C ILE A 150 -3.89 -7.79 -12.83
N ALA A 151 -4.60 -8.31 -13.83
CA ALA A 151 -6.03 -8.58 -13.76
C ALA A 151 -6.38 -9.56 -12.62
N PHE A 152 -5.56 -10.59 -12.41
CA PHE A 152 -5.71 -11.49 -11.27
C PHE A 152 -5.56 -10.75 -9.93
N LYS A 153 -4.56 -9.87 -9.80
CA LYS A 153 -4.37 -9.04 -8.60
C LYS A 153 -5.56 -8.10 -8.37
N ILE A 154 -6.06 -7.44 -9.41
CA ILE A 154 -7.24 -6.58 -9.32
C ILE A 154 -8.43 -7.38 -8.80
N LYS A 155 -8.73 -8.54 -9.40
CA LYS A 155 -9.82 -9.43 -8.98
C LYS A 155 -9.68 -9.85 -7.51
N THR A 156 -8.46 -10.16 -7.07
CA THR A 156 -8.17 -10.60 -5.71
C THR A 156 -8.30 -9.45 -4.72
N ARG A 157 -7.68 -8.30 -5.00
CA ARG A 157 -7.63 -7.15 -4.09
C ARG A 157 -8.96 -6.42 -3.95
N ASN A 158 -9.82 -6.50 -4.97
CA ASN A 158 -11.14 -5.82 -4.98
C ASN A 158 -12.19 -6.52 -4.10
N LYS A 159 -11.84 -7.57 -3.35
CA LYS A 159 -12.76 -8.29 -2.47
C LYS A 159 -12.76 -7.69 -1.07
N ASN A 160 -13.95 -7.52 -0.50
CA ASN A 160 -14.16 -7.11 0.89
C ASN A 160 -13.35 -5.84 1.27
N LEU A 161 -13.41 -4.79 0.45
CA LEU A 161 -12.76 -3.52 0.74
C LEU A 161 -13.44 -2.79 1.91
N PRO A 162 -12.73 -1.96 2.70
CA PRO A 162 -13.35 -1.11 3.69
C PRO A 162 -14.48 -0.27 3.11
N GLY A 163 -15.69 -0.41 3.68
CA GLY A 163 -16.92 0.19 3.20
C GLY A 163 -17.82 -0.75 2.39
N ASP A 164 -17.35 -1.92 1.95
CA ASP A 164 -18.19 -2.94 1.32
C ASP A 164 -18.93 -3.78 2.37
N ASN A 165 -19.95 -4.52 1.94
CA ASN A 165 -20.46 -5.63 2.73
C ASN A 165 -19.56 -6.84 2.51
N ALA A 166 -19.09 -7.43 3.62
CA ALA A 166 -18.28 -8.63 3.57
C ALA A 166 -19.02 -9.79 2.89
N LEU A 167 -18.32 -10.53 2.03
CA LEU A 167 -18.88 -11.72 1.40
C LEU A 167 -19.30 -12.72 2.45
N ASP A 168 -20.53 -13.24 2.33
CA ASP A 168 -21.05 -14.24 3.23
C ASP A 168 -20.40 -15.61 2.99
N PHE A 169 -20.17 -16.36 4.06
CA PHE A 169 -19.58 -17.70 4.00
C PHE A 169 -20.00 -18.57 5.19
N VAL A 170 -19.93 -19.87 5.00
CA VAL A 170 -20.16 -20.87 6.04
C VAL A 170 -18.82 -21.30 6.64
N PHE A 171 -18.75 -21.37 7.96
CA PHE A 171 -17.58 -21.84 8.69
C PHE A 171 -17.98 -22.79 9.84
N THR A 172 -17.02 -23.54 10.34
CA THR A 172 -17.21 -24.44 11.47
C THR A 172 -16.46 -23.86 12.68
N ASP A 173 -17.15 -23.76 13.82
CA ASP A 173 -16.53 -23.34 15.07
C ASP A 173 -15.67 -24.47 15.69
N LYS A 174 -14.94 -24.13 16.77
CA LYS A 174 -14.10 -25.10 17.51
C LYS A 174 -14.86 -26.29 18.14
N ASN A 175 -16.17 -26.19 18.23
CA ASN A 175 -17.05 -27.25 18.78
C ASN A 175 -17.65 -28.12 17.66
N GLY A 176 -17.35 -27.85 16.41
CA GLY A 176 -17.88 -28.56 15.25
C GLY A 176 -19.24 -28.06 14.75
N ASN A 177 -19.75 -26.94 15.27
CA ASN A 177 -21.02 -26.37 14.81
C ASN A 177 -20.81 -25.52 13.56
N GLN A 178 -21.73 -25.65 12.60
CA GLN A 178 -21.73 -24.80 11.42
C GLN A 178 -22.44 -23.47 11.72
N HIS A 179 -21.85 -22.39 11.24
CA HIS A 179 -22.33 -21.02 11.31
C HIS A 179 -22.18 -20.35 9.93
N GLN A 180 -22.97 -19.32 9.72
CA GLN A 180 -22.85 -18.45 8.55
C GLN A 180 -22.55 -17.02 9.02
N LEU A 181 -21.69 -16.29 8.29
CA LEU A 181 -21.35 -14.92 8.70
C LEU A 181 -22.58 -14.02 8.86
N SER A 182 -23.60 -14.21 8.01
CA SER A 182 -24.88 -13.51 8.10
C SER A 182 -25.65 -13.72 9.40
N ASP A 183 -25.36 -14.76 10.19
CA ASP A 183 -25.97 -14.97 11.51
C ASP A 183 -25.53 -13.90 12.52
N TYR A 184 -24.45 -13.19 12.22
CA TYR A 184 -23.82 -12.18 13.09
C TYR A 184 -24.06 -10.73 12.63
N LYS A 185 -24.94 -10.50 11.63
CA LYS A 185 -25.20 -9.17 11.03
C LYS A 185 -25.61 -8.08 12.01
N ASP A 186 -26.19 -8.44 13.14
CA ASP A 186 -26.65 -7.48 14.16
C ASP A 186 -25.55 -7.11 15.18
N ARG A 187 -24.35 -7.67 15.01
CA ARG A 187 -23.19 -7.48 15.90
C ARG A 187 -22.01 -6.87 15.15
N LYS A 188 -21.10 -6.27 15.89
CA LYS A 188 -19.75 -5.98 15.41
C LYS A 188 -18.93 -7.26 15.50
N VAL A 189 -18.17 -7.57 14.46
CA VAL A 189 -17.47 -8.86 14.34
C VAL A 189 -16.00 -8.64 14.07
N ILE A 190 -15.15 -9.36 14.79
CA ILE A 190 -13.74 -9.53 14.49
C ILE A 190 -13.59 -10.92 13.86
N LEU A 191 -13.21 -10.97 12.58
CA LEU A 191 -12.84 -12.21 11.90
C LEU A 191 -11.35 -12.41 12.03
N TYR A 192 -10.95 -13.51 12.64
CA TYR A 192 -9.56 -13.94 12.75
C TYR A 192 -9.37 -15.22 11.92
N PHE A 193 -8.86 -15.03 10.71
CA PHE A 193 -8.53 -16.15 9.81
C PHE A 193 -7.16 -16.71 10.18
N TYR A 194 -7.07 -18.02 10.37
CA TYR A 194 -5.85 -18.68 10.79
C TYR A 194 -5.63 -20.01 10.07
N ASP A 195 -4.40 -20.48 10.10
CA ASP A 195 -4.01 -21.84 9.75
C ASP A 195 -3.44 -22.51 11.01
N PRO A 196 -3.88 -23.76 11.34
CA PRO A 196 -3.38 -24.50 12.50
C PRO A 196 -1.87 -24.71 12.51
N ASP A 197 -1.24 -24.81 11.34
CA ASP A 197 0.20 -25.08 11.20
C ASP A 197 1.04 -23.78 11.12
N CYS A 198 0.42 -22.62 11.38
CA CYS A 198 1.07 -21.31 11.30
C CYS A 198 1.57 -20.81 12.66
N ASP A 199 2.88 -20.83 12.90
CA ASP A 199 3.50 -20.34 14.15
C ASP A 199 3.13 -18.89 14.47
N ASN A 200 3.04 -18.03 13.44
CA ASN A 200 2.65 -16.64 13.60
C ASN A 200 1.19 -16.51 14.09
N CYS A 201 0.31 -17.39 13.64
CA CYS A 201 -1.08 -17.44 14.08
C CYS A 201 -1.16 -17.78 15.57
N HIS A 202 -0.40 -18.78 16.02
CA HIS A 202 -0.33 -19.15 17.45
C HIS A 202 0.16 -17.99 18.31
N ARG A 203 1.21 -17.30 17.88
CA ARG A 203 1.78 -16.16 18.60
C ARG A 203 0.79 -15.00 18.72
N ILE A 204 0.11 -14.67 17.63
CA ILE A 204 -0.86 -13.56 17.61
C ILE A 204 -2.13 -13.94 18.38
N SER A 205 -2.62 -15.16 18.26
CA SER A 205 -3.75 -15.65 19.08
C SER A 205 -3.44 -15.54 20.58
N ALA A 206 -2.29 -16.04 21.02
CA ALA A 206 -1.86 -15.95 22.42
C ALA A 206 -1.68 -14.49 22.91
N TRP A 207 -1.38 -13.55 22.02
CA TRP A 207 -1.33 -12.13 22.34
C TRP A 207 -2.75 -11.53 22.44
N LEU A 208 -3.66 -11.86 21.50
CA LEU A 208 -5.06 -11.42 21.51
C LEU A 208 -5.83 -11.94 22.73
N ASP A 209 -5.56 -13.16 23.18
CA ASP A 209 -6.17 -13.77 24.38
C ASP A 209 -5.89 -12.97 25.66
N LYS A 210 -4.84 -12.16 25.67
CA LYS A 210 -4.48 -11.29 26.80
C LYS A 210 -5.10 -9.87 26.69
N GLN A 211 -5.76 -9.58 25.57
CA GLN A 211 -6.38 -8.28 25.37
C GLN A 211 -7.85 -8.29 25.85
N THR A 212 -8.33 -7.12 26.24
CA THR A 212 -9.75 -6.96 26.56
C THR A 212 -10.48 -6.55 25.28
N ILE A 213 -11.30 -7.44 24.73
CA ILE A 213 -12.19 -7.13 23.60
C ILE A 213 -13.50 -6.62 24.21
N PRO A 214 -14.01 -5.43 23.79
CA PRO A 214 -15.27 -4.89 24.29
C PRO A 214 -16.45 -5.85 24.04
N ALA A 215 -17.41 -5.89 24.96
CA ALA A 215 -18.51 -6.87 24.96
C ALA A 215 -19.48 -6.75 23.77
N ASP A 216 -19.47 -5.63 23.05
CA ASP A 216 -20.27 -5.41 21.85
C ASP A 216 -19.64 -6.03 20.58
N TYR A 217 -18.43 -6.56 20.67
CA TYR A 217 -17.77 -7.29 19.61
C TYR A 217 -17.89 -8.81 19.78
N THR A 218 -18.07 -9.52 18.68
CA THR A 218 -17.99 -10.97 18.62
C THR A 218 -16.70 -11.38 17.92
N PHE A 219 -15.83 -12.11 18.62
CA PHE A 219 -14.58 -12.63 18.04
C PHE A 219 -14.81 -14.01 17.44
N LEU A 220 -14.55 -14.17 16.15
CA LEU A 220 -14.69 -15.43 15.42
C LEU A 220 -13.33 -15.89 14.92
N SER A 221 -12.84 -17.01 15.47
CA SER A 221 -11.66 -17.70 14.95
C SER A 221 -12.10 -18.68 13.87
N ILE A 222 -11.56 -18.51 12.66
CA ILE A 222 -12.00 -19.21 11.47
C ILE A 222 -10.80 -19.89 10.81
N TYR A 223 -10.87 -21.21 10.68
CA TYR A 223 -9.92 -21.95 9.86
C TYR A 223 -10.11 -21.56 8.38
N ALA A 224 -9.03 -21.09 7.78
CA ALA A 224 -9.04 -20.59 6.40
C ALA A 224 -8.89 -21.77 5.41
N ASP A 225 -9.98 -22.44 5.07
CA ASP A 225 -10.00 -23.41 3.98
C ASP A 225 -9.84 -22.68 2.61
N THR A 226 -9.63 -23.46 1.54
CA THR A 226 -9.40 -22.92 0.19
C THR A 226 -10.55 -22.01 -0.28
N ARG A 227 -11.82 -22.34 0.04
CA ARG A 227 -12.99 -21.58 -0.39
C ARG A 227 -13.05 -20.20 0.31
N ILE A 228 -12.76 -20.18 1.60
CA ILE A 228 -12.70 -18.96 2.40
C ILE A 228 -11.51 -18.12 1.95
N SER A 229 -10.35 -18.75 1.75
CA SER A 229 -9.15 -18.08 1.26
C SER A 229 -9.38 -17.39 -0.09
N ASP A 230 -10.06 -18.05 -1.02
CA ASP A 230 -10.41 -17.46 -2.31
C ASP A 230 -11.39 -16.29 -2.16
N SER A 231 -12.39 -16.40 -1.27
CA SER A 231 -13.42 -15.38 -1.08
C SER A 231 -12.87 -14.12 -0.37
N TYR A 232 -11.92 -14.29 0.55
CA TYR A 232 -11.37 -13.20 1.37
C TYR A 232 -9.98 -12.75 0.96
N SER A 233 -9.38 -13.35 -0.06
CA SER A 233 -8.02 -13.00 -0.52
C SER A 233 -6.97 -13.10 0.58
N LEU A 234 -6.95 -14.23 1.27
CA LEU A 234 -6.05 -14.48 2.40
C LEU A 234 -4.65 -14.84 1.91
N GLU A 235 -3.80 -13.83 1.70
CA GLU A 235 -2.45 -13.99 1.16
C GLU A 235 -1.40 -14.28 2.24
N ALA A 236 -1.69 -13.92 3.49
CA ALA A 236 -0.84 -14.16 4.65
C ALA A 236 -1.67 -14.56 5.86
N MET A 237 -1.11 -15.37 6.75
CA MET A 237 -1.76 -15.79 7.99
C MET A 237 -1.02 -15.24 9.23
N PRO A 238 -1.75 -14.85 10.26
CA PRO A 238 -3.20 -14.67 10.29
C PRO A 238 -3.64 -13.42 9.55
N THR A 239 -4.90 -13.40 9.08
CA THR A 239 -5.56 -12.22 8.53
C THR A 239 -6.70 -11.79 9.44
N ILE A 240 -6.80 -10.48 9.74
CA ILE A 240 -7.81 -9.92 10.64
C ILE A 240 -8.68 -8.94 9.89
N TYR A 241 -10.00 -9.13 10.01
CA TYR A 241 -11.01 -8.17 9.55
C TYR A 241 -11.81 -7.63 10.73
N LEU A 242 -12.17 -6.37 10.68
CA LEU A 242 -13.15 -5.78 11.58
C LEU A 242 -14.40 -5.42 10.78
N LEU A 243 -15.54 -5.92 11.22
CA LEU A 243 -16.84 -5.64 10.60
C LEU A 243 -17.74 -4.87 11.59
N ASP A 244 -18.45 -3.89 11.08
CA ASP A 244 -19.57 -3.26 11.77
C ASP A 244 -20.87 -4.05 11.52
N LYS A 245 -21.97 -3.64 12.15
CA LYS A 245 -23.30 -4.20 11.92
C LYS A 245 -23.63 -4.20 10.42
N GLY A 246 -24.40 -5.21 10.00
CA GLY A 246 -24.65 -5.47 8.58
C GLY A 246 -23.47 -6.10 7.85
N ASN A 247 -22.49 -6.62 8.59
CA ASN A 247 -21.25 -7.19 8.05
C ASN A 247 -20.47 -6.19 7.18
N LYS A 248 -20.54 -4.89 7.50
CA LYS A 248 -19.83 -3.84 6.78
C LYS A 248 -18.36 -3.84 7.16
N VAL A 249 -17.46 -3.97 6.20
CA VAL A 249 -16.02 -3.99 6.43
C VAL A 249 -15.54 -2.61 6.91
N ILE A 250 -14.94 -2.57 8.10
CA ILE A 250 -14.27 -1.39 8.65
C ILE A 250 -12.77 -1.48 8.42
N LEU A 251 -12.17 -2.63 8.78
CA LEU A 251 -10.75 -2.91 8.54
C LEU A 251 -10.61 -4.22 7.78
N LYS A 252 -9.69 -4.23 6.82
CA LYS A 252 -9.28 -5.40 6.05
C LYS A 252 -7.81 -5.66 6.27
N ASP A 253 -7.46 -6.90 6.64
CA ASP A 253 -6.09 -7.36 6.79
C ASP A 253 -5.23 -6.43 7.67
N CYS A 254 -5.80 -6.04 8.81
CA CYS A 254 -5.14 -5.13 9.74
C CYS A 254 -4.21 -5.88 10.71
N SER A 255 -3.22 -5.16 11.25
CA SER A 255 -2.42 -5.70 12.34
C SER A 255 -3.22 -5.78 13.64
N PRO A 256 -2.85 -6.67 14.58
CA PRO A 256 -3.49 -6.75 15.90
C PRO A 256 -3.48 -5.40 16.65
N GLU A 257 -2.40 -4.62 16.51
CA GLU A 257 -2.25 -3.32 17.15
C GLU A 257 -3.25 -2.31 16.59
N VAL A 258 -3.42 -2.26 15.27
CA VAL A 258 -4.42 -1.39 14.60
C VAL A 258 -5.84 -1.80 15.00
N LEU A 259 -6.12 -3.12 15.06
CA LEU A 259 -7.40 -3.61 15.56
C LEU A 259 -7.70 -3.04 16.96
N MET A 260 -6.75 -3.19 17.89
CA MET A 260 -6.95 -2.76 19.29
C MET A 260 -7.07 -1.23 19.43
N GLN A 261 -6.40 -0.45 18.58
CA GLN A 261 -6.56 1.01 18.55
C GLN A 261 -7.96 1.45 18.10
N VAL A 262 -8.61 0.68 17.23
CA VAL A 262 -9.92 1.05 16.68
C VAL A 262 -11.08 0.58 17.57
N ILE A 263 -10.91 -0.53 18.31
CA ILE A 263 -12.00 -1.08 19.13
C ILE A 263 -12.01 -0.55 20.58
N ASN A 264 -10.92 0.06 21.07
CA ASN A 264 -10.78 0.69 22.38
C ASN A 264 -10.96 2.21 22.30
#